data_984121727d3d9c4a2d7eef4e85f661d0
#
_entry.id   984121727d3d9c4a2d7eef4e85f661d0
#
_cell.length_a   1.000
_cell.length_b   1.000
_cell.length_c   1.000
_cell.angle_alpha   90.00
_cell.angle_beta   90.00
_cell.angle_gamma   90.00
#
_symmetry.space_group_name_H-M   'P 1'
#
loop_
_entity.id
_entity.type
_entity.pdbx_description
1 polymer ?
#
loop_
_entity_poly.entity_id
_entity_poly.type
_entity_poly.pdbx_seq_one_letter_code
_entity_poly.pdbx_strand_id
1 'polypeptide(L)'
;DPNQVIYSWRGTGPNMFFLIKHRFGAKELTLPVNYRSDEVILEAANRFLQFGGKIEGSGERGEKILVRNHYDPFIEAEYLTERIRELHEKGLPYREIAVFYRVQKQAEILEKVFERAELPYVLPAKQKEDEDPVPERPHMIREYVAEGKLNAVSGEHTMEKAADTERQTEEEDAVHLMTLHASKGLEFDYVFIIGMNQGLIPLRCKSIEQEEEERRLFFVGLTRARKNLELSYYTNPTIPGTYETPSNYLRMLPEELLDWEEKPGSESRKANLQKLRKDTRELIREKKQEEEEQKETRKPERKGRHPKYGEGEIISEDEMMIELEFPGYGKKQFLKAFGEVEVLKGL
;
A
#
# COMPACT_ATOMS: atom_id res chain seq x y z
N ASP A 1 -9.47 -18.18 11.15
CA ASP A 1 -8.09 -18.24 11.66
C ASP A 1 -7.83 -17.05 12.59
N PRO A 2 -7.56 -17.28 13.90
CA PRO A 2 -7.27 -16.21 14.86
C PRO A 2 -6.05 -15.36 14.49
N ASN A 3 -5.07 -15.96 13.80
CA ASN A 3 -3.85 -15.31 13.36
C ASN A 3 -4.05 -14.36 12.16
N GLN A 4 -5.25 -14.38 11.56
CA GLN A 4 -5.62 -13.50 10.45
C GLN A 4 -6.66 -12.45 10.85
N VAL A 5 -6.89 -12.23 12.15
CA VAL A 5 -7.78 -11.18 12.65
C VAL A 5 -7.05 -9.84 12.64
N ILE A 6 -7.32 -9.02 11.61
CA ILE A 6 -6.64 -7.74 11.33
C ILE A 6 -7.60 -6.56 11.17
N TYR A 7 -8.85 -6.69 11.64
CA TYR A 7 -9.89 -5.67 11.57
C TYR A 7 -10.53 -5.45 12.95
N SER A 8 -9.72 -5.31 14.01
CA SER A 8 -10.21 -5.12 15.38
C SER A 8 -11.04 -3.85 15.52
N TRP A 9 -10.74 -2.82 14.73
CA TRP A 9 -11.50 -1.58 14.66
C TRP A 9 -12.95 -1.77 14.14
N ARG A 10 -13.26 -2.89 13.46
CA ARG A 10 -14.63 -3.31 13.10
C ARG A 10 -15.31 -4.13 14.19
N GLY A 11 -14.74 -4.21 15.39
CA GLY A 11 -15.31 -4.97 16.51
C GLY A 11 -15.02 -6.48 16.48
N THR A 12 -14.13 -6.94 15.59
CA THR A 12 -13.67 -8.34 15.57
C THR A 12 -12.44 -8.51 16.44
N GLY A 13 -12.31 -9.64 17.12
CA GLY A 13 -11.14 -9.95 17.94
C GLY A 13 -10.80 -11.43 17.93
N PRO A 14 -9.55 -11.81 18.21
CA PRO A 14 -9.12 -13.22 18.24
C PRO A 14 -9.93 -14.07 19.23
N ASN A 15 -10.45 -13.45 20.28
CA ASN A 15 -11.29 -14.10 21.29
C ASN A 15 -12.65 -14.58 20.75
N MET A 16 -13.09 -14.13 19.57
CA MET A 16 -14.37 -14.56 18.99
C MET A 16 -14.43 -16.07 18.76
N PHE A 17 -13.34 -16.69 18.37
CA PHE A 17 -13.28 -18.16 18.22
C PHE A 17 -13.55 -18.87 19.54
N PHE A 18 -12.93 -18.40 20.63
CA PHE A 18 -13.16 -18.92 21.96
C PHE A 18 -14.62 -18.72 22.41
N LEU A 19 -15.17 -17.51 22.21
CA LEU A 19 -16.54 -17.19 22.57
C LEU A 19 -17.56 -18.07 21.83
N ILE A 20 -17.40 -18.27 20.52
CA ILE A 20 -18.26 -19.13 19.71
C ILE A 20 -18.18 -20.58 20.20
N LYS A 21 -16.97 -21.09 20.40
CA LYS A 21 -16.75 -22.47 20.88
C LYS A 21 -17.47 -22.70 22.21
N HIS A 22 -17.28 -21.82 23.20
CA HIS A 22 -17.87 -21.98 24.52
C HIS A 22 -19.40 -21.69 24.57
N ARG A 23 -19.85 -20.67 23.86
CA ARG A 23 -21.26 -20.25 23.90
C ARG A 23 -22.17 -21.21 23.15
N PHE A 24 -21.72 -21.73 22.03
CA PHE A 24 -22.55 -22.58 21.15
C PHE A 24 -22.13 -24.06 21.19
N GLY A 25 -21.16 -24.46 22.01
CA GLY A 25 -20.64 -25.82 22.02
C GLY A 25 -20.06 -26.24 20.66
N ALA A 26 -19.54 -25.27 19.88
CA ALA A 26 -19.09 -25.51 18.53
C ALA A 26 -17.89 -26.47 18.50
N LYS A 27 -17.92 -27.43 17.59
CA LYS A 27 -16.82 -28.36 17.34
C LYS A 27 -15.72 -27.63 16.57
N GLU A 28 -14.50 -27.71 17.08
CA GLU A 28 -13.30 -27.18 16.43
C GLU A 28 -12.76 -28.22 15.44
N LEU A 29 -12.56 -27.79 14.20
CA LEU A 29 -11.90 -28.55 13.16
C LEU A 29 -10.74 -27.72 12.63
N THR A 30 -9.57 -28.31 12.52
CA THR A 30 -8.35 -27.65 12.04
C THR A 30 -8.00 -28.15 10.65
N LEU A 31 -7.63 -27.24 9.75
CA LEU A 31 -7.02 -27.54 8.46
C LEU A 31 -5.53 -27.21 8.55
N PRO A 32 -4.67 -28.19 8.92
CA PRO A 32 -3.29 -27.91 9.27
C PRO A 32 -2.38 -27.68 8.06
N VAL A 33 -2.75 -28.17 6.88
CA VAL A 33 -1.89 -28.15 5.69
C VAL A 33 -2.14 -26.91 4.84
N ASN A 34 -1.06 -26.19 4.58
CA ASN A 34 -1.04 -25.07 3.64
C ASN A 34 -0.50 -25.55 2.29
N TYR A 35 -1.29 -25.42 1.25
CA TYR A 35 -0.91 -25.77 -0.13
C TYR A 35 -0.52 -24.55 -0.97
N ARG A 36 -0.56 -23.33 -0.39
CA ARG A 36 -0.32 -22.07 -1.09
C ARG A 36 1.15 -21.75 -1.18
N SER A 37 1.79 -21.61 -0.04
CA SER A 37 3.14 -21.07 0.07
C SER A 37 4.17 -22.18 0.18
N ASP A 38 5.37 -21.93 -0.34
CA ASP A 38 6.49 -22.84 -0.16
C ASP A 38 6.92 -22.97 1.31
N GLU A 39 7.76 -23.98 1.60
CA GLU A 39 8.19 -24.28 2.97
C GLU A 39 9.02 -23.17 3.60
N VAL A 40 9.82 -22.42 2.82
CA VAL A 40 10.67 -21.34 3.36
C VAL A 40 9.81 -20.21 3.89
N ILE A 41 8.82 -19.80 3.13
CA ILE A 41 7.85 -18.75 3.53
C ILE A 41 7.04 -19.20 4.73
N LEU A 42 6.53 -20.45 4.72
CA LEU A 42 5.76 -21.00 5.83
C LEU A 42 6.58 -21.15 7.11
N GLU A 43 7.82 -21.61 7.01
CA GLU A 43 8.71 -21.70 8.16
C GLU A 43 9.00 -20.33 8.76
N ALA A 44 9.26 -19.32 7.92
CA ALA A 44 9.45 -17.96 8.37
C ALA A 44 8.20 -17.41 9.06
N ALA A 45 7.02 -17.60 8.48
CA ALA A 45 5.74 -17.16 9.04
C ALA A 45 5.41 -17.88 10.37
N ASN A 46 5.62 -19.18 10.46
CA ASN A 46 5.41 -19.96 11.68
C ASN A 46 6.31 -19.47 12.83
N ARG A 47 7.60 -19.25 12.55
CA ARG A 47 8.55 -18.77 13.56
C ARG A 47 8.29 -17.32 13.96
N PHE A 48 7.81 -16.50 13.04
CA PHE A 48 7.46 -15.11 13.30
C PHE A 48 6.31 -14.97 14.30
N LEU A 49 5.26 -15.77 14.19
CA LEU A 49 4.12 -15.72 15.11
C LEU A 49 4.43 -16.19 16.53
N GLN A 50 5.38 -17.10 16.69
CA GLN A 50 5.80 -17.72 17.98
C GLN A 50 4.69 -18.44 18.76
N PHE A 51 3.43 -18.03 18.59
CA PHE A 51 2.25 -18.55 19.27
C PHE A 51 1.21 -18.96 18.23
N GLY A 52 0.75 -20.19 18.31
CA GLY A 52 -0.25 -20.76 17.41
C GLY A 52 0.12 -22.17 16.97
N GLY A 53 -0.82 -22.88 16.36
CA GLY A 53 -0.55 -24.18 15.75
C GLY A 53 0.43 -24.04 14.58
N LYS A 54 1.38 -24.98 14.48
CA LYS A 54 2.28 -25.06 13.34
C LYS A 54 1.45 -25.32 12.07
N ILE A 55 1.62 -24.45 11.06
CA ILE A 55 1.05 -24.66 9.73
C ILE A 55 2.02 -25.58 9.00
N GLU A 56 1.53 -26.72 8.52
CA GLU A 56 2.32 -27.68 7.77
C GLU A 56 2.31 -27.31 6.28
N GLY A 57 3.45 -27.38 5.61
CA GLY A 57 3.56 -27.14 4.17
C GLY A 57 3.30 -28.38 3.34
N SER A 58 3.15 -28.19 2.04
CA SER A 58 3.00 -29.27 1.05
C SER A 58 4.31 -29.98 0.70
N GLY A 59 5.45 -29.51 1.21
CA GLY A 59 6.75 -30.13 1.04
C GLY A 59 7.62 -29.55 -0.08
N GLU A 60 7.16 -28.56 -0.82
CA GLU A 60 7.98 -27.85 -1.81
C GLU A 60 8.81 -26.78 -1.11
N ARG A 61 10.13 -26.88 -1.21
CA ARG A 61 11.06 -25.90 -0.63
C ARG A 61 11.47 -24.90 -1.69
N GLY A 62 11.07 -23.65 -1.50
CA GLY A 62 11.40 -22.54 -2.38
C GLY A 62 12.76 -21.88 -2.10
N GLU A 63 12.94 -20.72 -2.68
CA GLU A 63 14.12 -19.86 -2.49
C GLU A 63 14.05 -19.13 -1.15
N LYS A 64 15.22 -18.64 -0.69
CA LYS A 64 15.27 -17.79 0.50
C LYS A 64 14.53 -16.47 0.27
N ILE A 65 14.00 -15.93 1.36
CA ILE A 65 13.37 -14.61 1.36
C ILE A 65 14.45 -13.56 1.16
N LEU A 66 14.34 -12.77 0.10
CA LEU A 66 15.28 -11.70 -0.19
C LEU A 66 15.03 -10.51 0.73
N VAL A 67 16.10 -9.91 1.27
CA VAL A 67 16.01 -8.69 2.08
C VAL A 67 16.92 -7.63 1.49
N ARG A 68 16.31 -6.54 1.03
CA ARG A 68 16.98 -5.46 0.34
C ARG A 68 17.01 -4.17 1.14
N ASN A 69 18.06 -3.39 0.91
CA ASN A 69 18.21 -2.08 1.50
C ASN A 69 18.25 -1.01 0.42
N HIS A 70 17.31 -0.08 0.47
CA HIS A 70 17.29 1.06 -0.42
C HIS A 70 17.60 2.36 0.33
N TYR A 71 18.09 3.37 -0.38
CA TYR A 71 18.37 4.66 0.24
C TYR A 71 17.08 5.33 0.71
N ASP A 72 16.09 5.45 -0.14
CA ASP A 72 14.79 6.04 0.14
C ASP A 72 13.66 5.36 -0.66
N PRO A 73 12.38 5.72 -0.41
CA PRO A 73 11.24 5.13 -1.11
C PRO A 73 11.23 5.33 -2.64
N PHE A 74 11.88 6.38 -3.13
CA PHE A 74 11.94 6.64 -4.56
C PHE A 74 12.91 5.66 -5.25
N ILE A 75 14.10 5.48 -4.69
CA ILE A 75 15.09 4.50 -5.19
C ILE A 75 14.54 3.07 -5.09
N GLU A 76 13.77 2.76 -4.05
CA GLU A 76 13.06 1.48 -3.96
C GLU A 76 12.07 1.30 -5.11
N ALA A 77 11.27 2.32 -5.42
CA ALA A 77 10.29 2.25 -6.51
C ALA A 77 10.96 2.09 -7.89
N GLU A 78 12.10 2.73 -8.13
CA GLU A 78 12.89 2.54 -9.35
C GLU A 78 13.43 1.11 -9.44
N TYR A 79 14.00 0.60 -8.35
CA TYR A 79 14.46 -0.79 -8.28
C TYR A 79 13.31 -1.78 -8.54
N LEU A 80 12.16 -1.58 -7.92
CA LEU A 80 10.98 -2.43 -8.13
C LEU A 80 10.56 -2.44 -9.61
N THR A 81 10.60 -1.30 -10.28
CA THR A 81 10.25 -1.18 -11.69
C THR A 81 11.15 -2.07 -12.56
N GLU A 82 12.46 -2.00 -12.35
CA GLU A 82 13.43 -2.82 -13.08
C GLU A 82 13.25 -4.30 -12.73
N ARG A 83 13.14 -4.61 -11.45
CA ARG A 83 13.00 -5.99 -10.98
C ARG A 83 11.75 -6.67 -11.49
N ILE A 84 10.62 -5.97 -11.50
CA ILE A 84 9.36 -6.48 -12.02
C ILE A 84 9.45 -6.75 -13.54
N ARG A 85 10.10 -5.88 -14.30
CA ARG A 85 10.35 -6.13 -15.73
C ARG A 85 11.20 -7.36 -15.96
N GLU A 86 12.29 -7.51 -15.21
CA GLU A 86 13.11 -8.72 -15.29
C GLU A 86 12.34 -10.00 -15.02
N LEU A 87 11.44 -9.97 -14.02
CA LEU A 87 10.59 -11.11 -13.69
C LEU A 87 9.61 -11.41 -14.82
N HIS A 88 9.04 -10.39 -15.42
CA HIS A 88 8.13 -10.53 -16.55
C HIS A 88 8.85 -11.07 -17.79
N GLU A 89 10.05 -10.58 -18.10
CA GLU A 89 10.89 -11.10 -19.18
C GLU A 89 11.26 -12.57 -18.98
N LYS A 90 11.36 -13.04 -17.75
CA LYS A 90 11.55 -14.45 -17.39
C LYS A 90 10.27 -15.29 -17.46
N GLY A 91 9.15 -14.68 -17.86
CA GLY A 91 7.87 -15.35 -18.09
C GLY A 91 6.87 -15.29 -16.93
N LEU A 92 7.12 -14.49 -15.88
CA LEU A 92 6.15 -14.29 -14.80
C LEU A 92 5.14 -13.22 -15.23
N PRO A 93 3.84 -13.51 -15.34
CA PRO A 93 2.83 -12.50 -15.65
C PRO A 93 2.78 -11.40 -14.59
N TYR A 94 2.53 -10.16 -14.99
CA TYR A 94 2.42 -9.02 -14.05
C TYR A 94 1.32 -9.26 -13.00
N ARG A 95 0.20 -9.88 -13.37
CA ARG A 95 -0.89 -10.20 -12.44
C ARG A 95 -0.51 -11.16 -11.32
N GLU A 96 0.60 -11.88 -11.45
CA GLU A 96 1.15 -12.77 -10.42
C GLU A 96 2.16 -12.07 -9.50
N ILE A 97 2.31 -10.76 -9.66
CA ILE A 97 3.23 -9.93 -8.88
C ILE A 97 2.43 -8.92 -8.07
N ALA A 98 2.73 -8.84 -6.78
CA ALA A 98 2.13 -7.84 -5.90
C ALA A 98 3.17 -7.06 -5.10
N VAL A 99 2.91 -5.76 -4.89
CA VAL A 99 3.68 -4.88 -4.01
C VAL A 99 2.79 -4.44 -2.85
N PHE A 100 3.14 -4.86 -1.64
CA PHE A 100 2.42 -4.54 -0.43
C PHE A 100 3.08 -3.40 0.33
N TYR A 101 2.29 -2.42 0.66
CA TYR A 101 2.71 -1.26 1.43
C TYR A 101 1.84 -1.07 2.68
N ARG A 102 2.30 -0.22 3.62
CA ARG A 102 1.58 -0.01 4.89
C ARG A 102 0.75 1.26 4.89
N VAL A 103 1.21 2.33 4.26
CA VAL A 103 0.57 3.64 4.24
C VAL A 103 0.43 4.16 2.81
N GLN A 104 -0.64 4.91 2.55
CA GLN A 104 -0.96 5.44 1.21
C GLN A 104 0.17 6.27 0.59
N LYS A 105 0.96 6.95 1.39
CA LYS A 105 2.08 7.76 0.90
C LYS A 105 3.15 6.95 0.16
N GLN A 106 3.29 5.65 0.46
CA GLN A 106 4.16 4.75 -0.30
C GLN A 106 3.58 4.49 -1.70
N ALA A 107 2.25 4.29 -1.80
CA ALA A 107 1.58 4.11 -3.07
C ALA A 107 1.75 5.31 -4.00
N GLU A 108 1.61 6.53 -3.49
CA GLU A 108 1.79 7.77 -4.27
C GLU A 108 3.17 7.86 -4.95
N ILE A 109 4.21 7.33 -4.30
CA ILE A 109 5.56 7.29 -4.87
C ILE A 109 5.65 6.20 -5.94
N LEU A 110 5.14 5.00 -5.65
CA LEU A 110 5.10 3.88 -6.60
C LEU A 110 4.33 4.25 -7.87
N GLU A 111 3.12 4.81 -7.74
CA GLU A 111 2.28 5.24 -8.85
C GLU A 111 3.04 6.17 -9.78
N LYS A 112 3.68 7.23 -9.25
CA LYS A 112 4.45 8.19 -10.06
C LYS A 112 5.62 7.55 -10.81
N VAL A 113 6.33 6.61 -10.17
CA VAL A 113 7.48 5.94 -10.79
C VAL A 113 7.00 4.94 -11.83
N PHE A 114 5.96 4.16 -11.54
CA PHE A 114 5.41 3.17 -12.47
C PHE A 114 4.75 3.83 -13.68
N GLU A 115 4.01 4.93 -13.48
CA GLU A 115 3.47 5.74 -14.59
C GLU A 115 4.57 6.27 -15.51
N ARG A 116 5.62 6.87 -14.93
CA ARG A 116 6.76 7.37 -15.71
C ARG A 116 7.47 6.27 -16.48
N ALA A 117 7.52 5.07 -15.91
CA ALA A 117 8.14 3.91 -16.49
C ALA A 117 7.20 3.11 -17.40
N GLU A 118 5.96 3.52 -17.58
CA GLU A 118 4.94 2.78 -18.36
C GLU A 118 4.79 1.31 -17.90
N LEU A 119 4.95 1.06 -16.59
CA LEU A 119 4.74 -0.26 -15.99
C LEU A 119 3.25 -0.42 -15.65
N PRO A 120 2.55 -1.42 -16.21
CA PRO A 120 1.14 -1.61 -15.92
C PRO A 120 0.91 -2.01 -14.45
N TYR A 121 0.01 -1.30 -13.77
CA TYR A 121 -0.36 -1.61 -12.39
C TYR A 121 -1.85 -1.39 -12.13
N VAL A 122 -2.37 -2.06 -11.13
CA VAL A 122 -3.73 -1.91 -10.63
C VAL A 122 -3.72 -1.60 -9.14
N LEU A 123 -4.57 -0.68 -8.73
CA LEU A 123 -4.89 -0.40 -7.34
C LEU A 123 -6.19 -1.11 -6.98
N PRO A 124 -6.35 -1.59 -5.74
CA PRO A 124 -7.67 -2.06 -5.31
C PRO A 124 -8.67 -0.95 -5.52
N ALA A 125 -9.81 -1.29 -6.13
CA ALA A 125 -10.89 -0.33 -6.30
C ALA A 125 -11.07 0.39 -4.97
N LYS A 126 -10.96 1.71 -4.95
CA LYS A 126 -11.29 2.51 -3.77
C LYS A 126 -12.70 2.06 -3.43
N GLN A 127 -12.86 1.26 -2.37
CA GLN A 127 -14.14 1.17 -1.73
C GLN A 127 -14.45 2.64 -1.49
N LYS A 128 -15.45 3.17 -2.21
CA LYS A 128 -16.06 4.42 -1.79
C LYS A 128 -16.27 4.19 -0.32
N GLU A 129 -15.57 4.97 0.52
CA GLU A 129 -16.02 5.15 1.88
C GLU A 129 -17.43 5.68 1.64
N ASP A 130 -18.38 4.76 1.53
CA ASP A 130 -19.76 5.07 1.74
C ASP A 130 -19.69 5.78 3.09
N GLU A 131 -20.09 7.04 3.09
CA GLU A 131 -20.42 7.80 4.28
C GLU A 131 -21.63 7.12 4.94
N ASP A 132 -21.45 5.84 5.24
CA ASP A 132 -22.34 5.20 6.20
C ASP A 132 -21.96 5.80 7.55
N PRO A 133 -22.90 6.50 8.18
CA PRO A 133 -22.69 6.99 9.51
C PRO A 133 -22.24 5.78 10.33
N VAL A 134 -21.10 5.92 11.04
CA VAL A 134 -20.56 4.90 11.96
C VAL A 134 -21.76 4.35 12.70
N PRO A 135 -22.18 3.10 12.47
CA PRO A 135 -23.34 2.60 13.19
C PRO A 135 -22.97 2.64 14.66
N GLU A 136 -23.67 3.48 15.40
CA GLU A 136 -23.66 3.43 16.85
C GLU A 136 -23.75 1.95 17.20
N ARG A 137 -22.79 1.45 17.96
CA ARG A 137 -22.51 0.07 18.36
C ARG A 137 -23.72 -0.84 18.20
N PRO A 138 -23.66 -1.93 17.41
CA PRO A 138 -24.84 -2.66 17.02
C PRO A 138 -25.59 -3.17 18.26
N HIS A 139 -26.67 -2.50 18.62
CA HIS A 139 -27.66 -2.99 19.57
C HIS A 139 -28.19 -4.37 19.17
N MET A 140 -28.12 -4.71 17.88
CA MET A 140 -28.62 -5.96 17.32
C MET A 140 -27.99 -7.23 17.90
N ILE A 141 -26.68 -7.24 18.23
CA ILE A 141 -26.08 -8.45 18.81
C ILE A 141 -26.58 -8.71 20.23
N ARG A 142 -26.93 -7.68 20.98
CA ARG A 142 -27.51 -7.85 22.33
C ARG A 142 -28.93 -8.42 22.29
N GLU A 143 -29.75 -7.99 21.34
CA GLU A 143 -31.13 -8.46 21.17
C GLU A 143 -31.20 -9.91 20.66
N TYR A 144 -30.41 -10.26 19.62
CA TYR A 144 -30.36 -11.62 19.10
C TYR A 144 -29.86 -12.66 20.11
N VAL A 145 -29.04 -12.21 21.04
CA VAL A 145 -28.48 -13.06 22.09
C VAL A 145 -29.48 -13.23 23.28
N ALA A 146 -30.35 -12.26 23.51
CA ALA A 146 -31.34 -12.32 24.58
C ALA A 146 -32.55 -13.18 24.21
N GLU A 147 -32.92 -13.26 22.95
CA GLU A 147 -34.15 -13.95 22.51
C GLU A 147 -33.97 -15.41 22.04
N GLY A 148 -32.75 -15.93 21.93
CA GLY A 148 -32.51 -17.34 21.59
C GLY A 148 -32.99 -17.76 20.19
N LYS A 149 -33.36 -16.81 19.35
CA LYS A 149 -33.87 -17.08 17.99
C LYS A 149 -32.80 -16.86 16.93
N LEU A 150 -32.02 -17.88 16.62
CA LEU A 150 -31.24 -17.98 15.41
C LEU A 150 -32.13 -18.59 14.30
N ASN A 151 -32.81 -17.76 13.55
CA ASN A 151 -33.33 -18.21 12.26
C ASN A 151 -32.15 -18.19 11.28
N ALA A 152 -31.92 -19.33 10.62
CA ALA A 152 -30.95 -19.45 9.56
C ALA A 152 -31.20 -18.38 8.48
N VAL A 153 -30.33 -17.38 8.42
CA VAL A 153 -30.29 -16.46 7.28
C VAL A 153 -29.70 -17.27 6.14
N SER A 154 -30.53 -17.61 5.18
CA SER A 154 -30.13 -18.26 3.95
C SER A 154 -29.09 -17.38 3.24
N GLY A 155 -27.86 -17.91 3.10
CA GLY A 155 -26.72 -17.23 2.54
C GLY A 155 -26.71 -17.11 1.02
N GLU A 156 -27.83 -16.74 0.38
CA GLU A 156 -27.89 -16.67 -1.09
C GLU A 156 -27.56 -15.28 -1.69
N HIS A 157 -27.46 -14.22 -0.88
CA HIS A 157 -27.26 -12.87 -1.44
C HIS A 157 -25.82 -12.32 -1.39
N THR A 158 -24.87 -13.05 -0.81
CA THR A 158 -23.47 -12.58 -0.70
C THR A 158 -22.52 -13.21 -1.73
N MET A 159 -22.92 -14.27 -2.42
CA MET A 159 -22.04 -14.90 -3.42
C MET A 159 -22.09 -14.25 -4.81
N GLU A 160 -23.20 -13.61 -5.20
CA GLU A 160 -23.27 -12.97 -6.52
C GLU A 160 -22.38 -11.70 -6.65
N LYS A 161 -22.20 -10.94 -5.56
CA LYS A 161 -21.32 -9.74 -5.60
C LYS A 161 -19.82 -10.06 -5.58
N ALA A 162 -19.43 -11.21 -5.03
CA ALA A 162 -18.03 -11.65 -5.07
C ALA A 162 -17.67 -12.22 -6.45
N ALA A 163 -18.61 -12.90 -7.11
CA ALA A 163 -18.40 -13.46 -8.45
C ALA A 163 -18.30 -12.38 -9.55
N ASP A 164 -18.99 -11.24 -9.38
CA ASP A 164 -18.89 -10.14 -10.34
C ASP A 164 -17.58 -9.33 -10.20
N THR A 165 -16.96 -9.33 -9.02
CA THR A 165 -15.65 -8.70 -8.80
C THR A 165 -14.54 -9.56 -9.41
N GLU A 166 -14.66 -10.88 -9.38
CA GLU A 166 -13.69 -11.80 -10.02
C GLU A 166 -13.75 -11.75 -11.55
N ARG A 167 -14.89 -11.45 -12.16
CA ARG A 167 -15.03 -11.36 -13.61
C ARG A 167 -14.49 -10.08 -14.25
N GLN A 168 -14.24 -9.04 -13.48
CA GLN A 168 -13.70 -7.75 -14.01
C GLN A 168 -12.17 -7.66 -13.96
N THR A 169 -11.48 -8.61 -13.34
CA THR A 169 -10.02 -8.61 -13.19
C THR A 169 -9.27 -9.55 -14.12
N GLU A 170 -9.98 -10.27 -15.00
CA GLU A 170 -9.34 -11.25 -15.91
C GLU A 170 -8.70 -10.65 -17.17
N GLU A 171 -8.84 -9.34 -17.44
CA GLU A 171 -8.44 -8.77 -18.74
C GLU A 171 -7.16 -7.94 -18.73
N GLU A 172 -6.61 -7.52 -17.60
CA GLU A 172 -5.38 -6.72 -17.59
C GLU A 172 -4.22 -7.43 -16.87
N ASP A 173 -3.17 -7.74 -17.62
CA ASP A 173 -1.92 -8.25 -17.04
C ASP A 173 -1.14 -7.08 -16.41
N ALA A 174 -1.39 -6.81 -15.13
CA ALA A 174 -0.86 -5.66 -14.40
C ALA A 174 -0.43 -6.03 -12.97
N VAL A 175 0.57 -5.31 -12.45
CA VAL A 175 1.09 -5.48 -11.09
C VAL A 175 0.08 -4.98 -10.05
N HIS A 176 -0.12 -5.75 -9.01
CA HIS A 176 -1.03 -5.38 -7.93
C HIS A 176 -0.35 -4.52 -6.87
N LEU A 177 -0.75 -3.24 -6.74
CA LEU A 177 -0.30 -2.35 -5.68
C LEU A 177 -1.38 -2.26 -4.60
N MET A 178 -1.10 -2.71 -3.37
CA MET A 178 -2.12 -2.70 -2.32
C MET A 178 -1.54 -2.59 -0.91
N THR A 179 -2.38 -2.20 0.03
CA THR A 179 -2.00 -2.24 1.45
C THR A 179 -1.93 -3.69 1.95
N LEU A 180 -1.12 -3.92 3.00
CA LEU A 180 -1.12 -5.20 3.70
C LEU A 180 -2.53 -5.65 4.13
N HIS A 181 -3.43 -4.73 4.49
CA HIS A 181 -4.81 -5.06 4.83
C HIS A 181 -5.62 -5.55 3.63
N ALA A 182 -5.45 -4.91 2.48
CA ALA A 182 -6.17 -5.26 1.26
C ALA A 182 -5.72 -6.61 0.68
N SER A 183 -4.52 -7.08 1.03
CA SER A 183 -3.99 -8.35 0.55
C SER A 183 -4.68 -9.59 1.12
N LYS A 184 -5.47 -9.41 2.21
CA LYS A 184 -6.16 -10.53 2.85
C LYS A 184 -7.15 -11.20 1.90
N GLY A 185 -6.99 -12.50 1.71
CA GLY A 185 -7.82 -13.31 0.79
C GLY A 185 -7.21 -13.50 -0.59
N LEU A 186 -6.22 -12.70 -0.96
CA LEU A 186 -5.51 -12.81 -2.23
C LEU A 186 -4.24 -13.66 -2.11
N GLU A 187 -3.61 -13.99 -3.24
CA GLU A 187 -2.35 -14.74 -3.29
C GLU A 187 -1.64 -14.50 -4.62
N PHE A 188 -0.29 -14.43 -4.58
CA PHE A 188 0.54 -14.09 -5.74
C PHE A 188 1.79 -14.96 -5.77
N ASP A 189 2.33 -15.22 -6.96
CA ASP A 189 3.57 -15.98 -7.09
C ASP A 189 4.76 -15.22 -6.53
N TYR A 190 4.82 -13.91 -6.75
CA TYR A 190 5.86 -13.03 -6.27
C TYR A 190 5.30 -11.86 -5.47
N VAL A 191 5.73 -11.72 -4.23
CA VAL A 191 5.28 -10.63 -3.35
C VAL A 191 6.48 -9.79 -2.91
N PHE A 192 6.34 -8.48 -3.05
CA PHE A 192 7.20 -7.49 -2.43
C PHE A 192 6.48 -6.88 -1.22
N ILE A 193 7.14 -6.83 -0.05
CA ILE A 193 6.67 -6.05 1.12
C ILE A 193 7.68 -4.93 1.36
N ILE A 194 7.27 -3.71 1.13
CA ILE A 194 8.15 -2.54 1.10
C ILE A 194 8.10 -1.73 2.39
N GLY A 195 9.19 -1.01 2.67
CA GLY A 195 9.25 -0.12 3.82
C GLY A 195 9.26 -0.83 5.16
N MET A 196 10.00 -1.94 5.27
CA MET A 196 10.21 -2.69 6.51
C MET A 196 11.09 -1.92 7.50
N ASN A 197 10.63 -0.70 7.85
CA ASN A 197 11.28 0.18 8.81
C ASN A 197 10.49 0.22 10.12
N GLN A 198 11.19 0.42 11.23
CA GLN A 198 10.55 0.68 12.52
C GLN A 198 9.70 1.96 12.44
N GLY A 199 8.45 1.89 12.95
CA GLY A 199 7.49 2.99 12.89
C GLY A 199 6.66 3.03 11.60
N LEU A 200 6.96 2.16 10.61
CA LEU A 200 6.17 1.96 9.40
C LEU A 200 5.59 0.54 9.35
N ILE A 201 6.43 -0.47 9.46
CA ILE A 201 6.04 -1.87 9.67
C ILE A 201 6.88 -2.41 10.85
N PRO A 202 6.32 -2.54 12.07
CA PRO A 202 4.97 -2.11 12.47
C PRO A 202 4.82 -0.59 12.58
N LEU A 203 3.59 -0.10 12.44
CA LEU A 203 3.24 1.27 12.84
C LEU A 203 3.44 1.45 14.35
N ARG A 204 3.54 2.72 14.79
CA ARG A 204 3.53 3.03 16.21
C ARG A 204 2.23 2.62 16.87
N CYS A 205 2.30 1.66 17.77
CA CYS A 205 1.18 1.17 18.54
C CYS A 205 1.09 1.89 19.89
N LYS A 206 -0.14 2.10 20.38
CA LYS A 206 -0.42 2.70 21.69
C LYS A 206 -0.80 1.64 22.73
N SER A 207 -1.09 0.42 22.29
CA SER A 207 -1.48 -0.70 23.16
C SER A 207 -0.88 -2.01 22.64
N ILE A 208 -0.83 -3.00 23.52
CA ILE A 208 -0.37 -4.36 23.21
C ILE A 208 -1.27 -5.00 22.14
N GLU A 209 -2.58 -4.74 22.21
CA GLU A 209 -3.54 -5.27 21.24
C GLU A 209 -3.27 -4.78 19.82
N GLN A 210 -2.88 -3.50 19.68
CA GLN A 210 -2.48 -2.93 18.38
C GLN A 210 -1.18 -3.55 17.89
N GLU A 211 -0.21 -3.79 18.78
CA GLU A 211 1.06 -4.44 18.42
C GLU A 211 0.84 -5.87 17.93
N GLU A 212 -0.04 -6.60 18.61
CA GLU A 212 -0.45 -7.95 18.21
C GLU A 212 -1.20 -7.94 16.86
N GLU A 213 -2.00 -6.91 16.57
CA GLU A 213 -2.67 -6.75 15.29
C GLU A 213 -1.68 -6.45 14.16
N GLU A 214 -0.72 -5.55 14.37
CA GLU A 214 0.36 -5.28 13.40
C GLU A 214 1.20 -6.55 13.14
N ARG A 215 1.43 -7.37 14.16
CA ARG A 215 2.10 -8.66 14.01
C ARG A 215 1.30 -9.61 13.12
N ARG A 216 -0.01 -9.75 13.37
CA ARG A 216 -0.90 -10.55 12.51
C ARG A 216 -0.99 -10.00 11.09
N LEU A 217 -0.98 -8.68 10.94
CA LEU A 217 -1.02 -8.03 9.64
C LEU A 217 0.22 -8.39 8.81
N PHE A 218 1.40 -8.34 9.40
CA PHE A 218 2.62 -8.74 8.70
C PHE A 218 2.62 -10.23 8.37
N PHE A 219 2.17 -11.09 9.30
CA PHE A 219 1.98 -12.52 9.03
C PHE A 219 1.03 -12.77 7.85
N VAL A 220 -0.08 -12.04 7.77
CA VAL A 220 -0.99 -12.11 6.61
C VAL A 220 -0.23 -11.76 5.33
N GLY A 221 0.56 -10.69 5.33
CA GLY A 221 1.37 -10.28 4.18
C GLY A 221 2.37 -11.37 3.73
N LEU A 222 3.12 -11.95 4.67
CA LEU A 222 4.06 -13.05 4.39
C LEU A 222 3.36 -14.22 3.67
N THR A 223 2.20 -14.64 4.20
CA THR A 223 1.44 -15.79 3.70
C THR A 223 0.63 -15.52 2.42
N ARG A 224 0.78 -14.35 1.80
CA ARG A 224 0.22 -14.07 0.47
C ARG A 224 1.13 -14.53 -0.66
N ALA A 225 2.42 -14.71 -0.39
CA ALA A 225 3.37 -15.21 -1.37
C ALA A 225 3.22 -16.73 -1.54
N ARG A 226 3.16 -17.17 -2.79
CA ARG A 226 3.16 -18.59 -3.13
C ARG A 226 4.59 -19.13 -3.28
N LYS A 227 5.47 -18.45 -4.02
CA LYS A 227 6.80 -18.92 -4.39
C LYS A 227 7.93 -18.02 -3.90
N ASN A 228 7.82 -16.71 -4.10
CA ASN A 228 8.89 -15.78 -3.82
C ASN A 228 8.42 -14.60 -2.96
N LEU A 229 9.26 -14.23 -2.01
CA LEU A 229 9.03 -13.10 -1.13
C LEU A 229 10.28 -12.22 -1.08
N GLU A 230 10.10 -10.93 -1.30
CA GLU A 230 11.14 -9.93 -1.16
C GLU A 230 10.69 -8.84 -0.18
N LEU A 231 11.56 -8.54 0.79
CA LEU A 231 11.34 -7.54 1.83
C LEU A 231 12.34 -6.42 1.64
N SER A 232 11.92 -5.17 1.79
CA SER A 232 12.82 -4.04 1.64
C SER A 232 12.65 -2.98 2.72
N TYR A 233 13.70 -2.24 3.02
CA TYR A 233 13.70 -1.17 3.99
C TYR A 233 14.58 0.00 3.55
N TYR A 234 14.38 1.18 4.18
CA TYR A 234 15.08 2.42 3.84
C TYR A 234 16.15 2.78 4.85
N THR A 235 17.21 3.43 4.38
CA THR A 235 18.19 4.09 5.24
C THR A 235 17.95 5.58 5.41
N ASN A 236 17.14 6.18 4.53
CA ASN A 236 16.70 7.56 4.60
C ASN A 236 15.18 7.64 4.32
N PRO A 237 14.34 7.19 5.25
CA PRO A 237 12.89 7.25 5.06
C PRO A 237 12.42 8.70 5.00
N THR A 238 11.68 9.03 3.95
CA THR A 238 11.04 10.35 3.79
C THR A 238 9.61 10.38 4.32
N ILE A 239 9.12 9.24 4.79
CA ILE A 239 7.76 9.07 5.32
C ILE A 239 7.73 9.48 6.79
N PRO A 240 6.86 10.43 7.20
CA PRO A 240 6.78 10.88 8.58
C PRO A 240 6.53 9.76 9.57
N GLY A 241 7.25 9.77 10.69
CA GLY A 241 7.10 8.76 11.76
C GLY A 241 7.89 7.47 11.54
N THR A 242 8.57 7.33 10.40
CA THR A 242 9.43 6.20 10.08
C THR A 242 10.86 6.45 10.54
N TYR A 243 11.49 5.44 11.13
CA TYR A 243 12.89 5.51 11.58
C TYR A 243 13.83 4.95 10.51
N GLU A 244 15.08 5.41 10.52
CA GLU A 244 16.15 4.91 9.63
C GLU A 244 16.57 3.45 9.91
N THR A 245 16.08 2.89 11.01
CA THR A 245 16.39 1.52 11.41
C THR A 245 15.42 0.52 10.78
N PRO A 246 15.94 -0.64 10.32
CA PRO A 246 15.09 -1.73 9.87
C PRO A 246 14.10 -2.16 10.95
N SER A 247 12.96 -2.68 10.53
CA SER A 247 11.93 -3.23 11.40
C SER A 247 12.48 -4.34 12.31
N ASN A 248 12.03 -4.35 13.56
CA ASN A 248 12.30 -5.48 14.44
C ASN A 248 11.69 -6.79 13.91
N TYR A 249 10.68 -6.73 13.06
CA TYR A 249 10.08 -7.91 12.44
C TYR A 249 11.07 -8.67 11.55
N LEU A 250 11.98 -7.96 10.86
CA LEU A 250 13.05 -8.61 10.11
C LEU A 250 14.00 -9.43 11.00
N ARG A 251 14.22 -8.99 12.26
CA ARG A 251 15.06 -9.71 13.23
C ARG A 251 14.35 -10.90 13.87
N MET A 252 13.02 -10.95 13.79
CA MET A 252 12.21 -12.07 14.30
C MET A 252 12.12 -13.21 13.28
N LEU A 253 12.45 -12.95 12.01
CA LEU A 253 12.55 -14.00 11.00
C LEU A 253 13.86 -14.79 11.17
N PRO A 254 13.84 -16.11 10.90
CA PRO A 254 15.04 -16.93 10.98
C PRO A 254 16.11 -16.49 9.97
N GLU A 255 17.31 -16.21 10.44
CA GLU A 255 18.39 -15.70 9.58
C GLU A 255 18.78 -16.67 8.45
N GLU A 256 18.69 -17.97 8.72
CA GLU A 256 18.96 -19.02 7.74
C GLU A 256 18.01 -19.06 6.55
N LEU A 257 16.80 -18.49 6.70
CA LEU A 257 15.78 -18.39 5.64
C LEU A 257 15.88 -17.09 4.87
N LEU A 258 16.72 -16.15 5.30
CA LEU A 258 16.89 -14.84 4.67
C LEU A 258 18.14 -14.82 3.80
N ASP A 259 18.03 -14.13 2.66
CA ASP A 259 19.15 -13.73 1.82
C ASP A 259 19.27 -12.22 1.81
N TRP A 260 20.24 -11.72 2.58
CA TRP A 260 20.48 -10.29 2.68
C TRP A 260 21.41 -9.83 1.56
N GLU A 261 20.98 -8.92 0.73
CA GLU A 261 21.88 -8.26 -0.22
C GLU A 261 23.04 -7.57 0.53
N GLU A 262 22.71 -6.86 1.63
CA GLU A 262 23.67 -6.30 2.56
C GLU A 262 23.15 -6.33 4.00
N LYS A 263 23.88 -6.96 4.91
CA LYS A 263 23.52 -6.95 6.34
C LYS A 263 23.67 -5.53 6.91
N PRO A 264 22.71 -5.09 7.77
CA PRO A 264 22.83 -3.80 8.46
C PRO A 264 24.17 -3.72 9.22
N GLY A 265 24.94 -2.66 8.95
CA GLY A 265 26.22 -2.40 9.65
C GLY A 265 27.47 -2.89 8.92
N SER A 266 27.37 -3.56 7.76
CA SER A 266 28.56 -3.94 6.98
C SER A 266 29.33 -2.72 6.46
N GLU A 267 30.65 -2.85 6.25
CA GLU A 267 31.47 -1.78 5.68
C GLU A 267 31.12 -1.49 4.22
N SER A 268 30.73 -2.52 3.47
CA SER A 268 30.28 -2.39 2.09
C SER A 268 29.00 -1.54 2.02
N ARG A 269 28.11 -1.64 3.00
CA ARG A 269 26.93 -0.79 3.12
C ARG A 269 27.27 0.70 3.24
N LYS A 270 28.31 1.07 4.00
CA LYS A 270 28.74 2.48 4.12
C LYS A 270 29.19 3.04 2.78
N ALA A 271 29.92 2.24 2.01
CA ALA A 271 30.39 2.63 0.68
C ALA A 271 29.21 2.76 -0.31
N ASN A 272 28.28 1.82 -0.30
CA ASN A 272 27.09 1.86 -1.15
C ASN A 272 26.16 3.02 -0.78
N LEU A 273 25.97 3.31 0.51
CA LEU A 273 25.23 4.49 0.97
C LEU A 273 25.85 5.79 0.49
N GLN A 274 27.19 5.88 0.46
CA GLN A 274 27.87 7.06 -0.07
C GLN A 274 27.63 7.21 -1.57
N LYS A 275 27.68 6.10 -2.32
CA LYS A 275 27.37 6.07 -3.75
C LYS A 275 25.93 6.48 -4.01
N LEU A 276 24.96 5.85 -3.35
CA LEU A 276 23.54 6.18 -3.45
C LEU A 276 23.24 7.64 -3.11
N ARG A 277 23.87 8.19 -2.06
CA ARG A 277 23.74 9.62 -1.73
C ARG A 277 24.23 10.53 -2.84
N LYS A 278 25.28 10.13 -3.55
CA LYS A 278 25.82 10.89 -4.68
C LYS A 278 24.85 10.84 -5.86
N ASP A 279 24.41 9.63 -6.21
CA ASP A 279 23.48 9.39 -7.32
C ASP A 279 22.14 10.10 -7.09
N THR A 280 21.58 10.02 -5.88
CA THR A 280 20.34 10.74 -5.50
C THR A 280 20.50 12.26 -5.59
N ARG A 281 21.67 12.81 -5.21
CA ARG A 281 21.91 14.26 -5.33
C ARG A 281 21.98 14.70 -6.79
N GLU A 282 22.55 13.87 -7.65
CA GLU A 282 22.61 14.12 -9.08
C GLU A 282 21.21 14.12 -9.69
N LEU A 283 20.38 13.12 -9.38
CA LEU A 283 18.97 13.04 -9.81
C LEU A 283 18.11 14.24 -9.32
N ILE A 284 18.29 14.66 -8.06
CA ILE A 284 17.59 15.85 -7.54
C ILE A 284 18.04 17.12 -8.28
N ARG A 285 19.30 17.19 -8.67
CA ARG A 285 19.85 18.33 -9.39
C ARG A 285 19.33 18.39 -10.82
N GLU A 286 19.26 17.25 -11.49
CA GLU A 286 18.69 17.11 -12.83
C GLU A 286 17.19 17.48 -12.83
N LYS A 287 16.40 16.96 -11.87
CA LYS A 287 14.98 17.34 -11.74
C LYS A 287 14.76 18.82 -11.46
N LYS A 288 15.61 19.45 -10.65
CA LYS A 288 15.52 20.90 -10.43
C LYS A 288 15.83 21.69 -11.71
N GLN A 289 16.79 21.23 -12.50
CA GLN A 289 17.10 21.86 -13.77
C GLN A 289 15.94 21.70 -14.77
N GLU A 290 15.33 20.51 -14.86
CA GLU A 290 14.14 20.29 -15.67
C GLU A 290 12.94 21.15 -15.22
N GLU A 291 12.73 21.31 -13.91
CA GLU A 291 11.68 22.19 -13.37
C GLU A 291 11.97 23.68 -13.64
N GLU A 292 13.24 24.09 -13.59
CA GLU A 292 13.64 25.46 -13.93
C GLU A 292 13.48 25.73 -15.43
N GLU A 293 13.89 24.80 -16.30
CA GLU A 293 13.69 24.88 -17.75
C GLU A 293 12.21 24.90 -18.13
N GLN A 294 11.38 24.10 -17.45
CA GLN A 294 9.93 24.12 -17.65
C GLN A 294 9.28 25.43 -17.16
N LYS A 295 9.84 26.07 -16.15
CA LYS A 295 9.40 27.40 -15.70
C LYS A 295 9.80 28.50 -16.68
N GLU A 296 10.98 28.43 -17.28
CA GLU A 296 11.43 29.38 -18.29
C GLU A 296 10.65 29.28 -19.61
N THR A 297 10.13 28.11 -19.94
CA THR A 297 9.26 27.91 -21.12
C THR A 297 7.79 28.31 -20.90
N ARG A 298 7.38 28.65 -19.66
CA ARG A 298 6.06 29.20 -19.41
C ARG A 298 5.97 30.60 -19.98
N LYS A 299 5.01 30.81 -20.85
CA LYS A 299 4.62 32.16 -21.39
C LYS A 299 4.43 33.13 -20.22
N PRO A 300 4.78 34.43 -20.39
CA PRO A 300 4.63 35.41 -19.34
C PRO A 300 3.21 35.42 -18.78
N GLU A 301 3.11 35.35 -17.45
CA GLU A 301 1.84 35.36 -16.72
C GLU A 301 1.08 36.63 -17.07
N ARG A 302 -0.03 36.48 -17.84
CA ARG A 302 -0.93 37.58 -18.12
C ARG A 302 -1.91 37.74 -16.97
N LYS A 303 -2.01 38.94 -16.42
CA LYS A 303 -2.87 39.25 -15.28
C LYS A 303 -4.09 40.06 -15.77
N GLY A 304 -5.21 39.84 -15.10
CA GLY A 304 -6.41 40.64 -15.28
C GLY A 304 -6.94 41.14 -13.94
N ARG A 305 -7.65 42.27 -13.95
CA ARG A 305 -8.27 42.88 -12.77
C ARG A 305 -9.76 42.85 -12.89
N HIS A 306 -10.45 42.40 -11.85
CA HIS A 306 -11.90 42.46 -11.73
C HIS A 306 -12.31 43.32 -10.53
N PRO A 307 -13.31 44.19 -10.64
CA PRO A 307 -13.69 45.13 -9.57
C PRO A 307 -14.03 44.49 -8.23
N LYS A 308 -14.60 43.30 -8.26
CA LYS A 308 -15.05 42.56 -7.06
C LYS A 308 -13.97 41.60 -6.49
N TYR A 309 -13.14 40.99 -7.35
CA TYR A 309 -12.23 39.92 -6.95
C TYR A 309 -10.76 40.36 -6.92
N GLY A 310 -10.45 41.56 -7.37
CA GLY A 310 -9.09 42.11 -7.41
C GLY A 310 -8.28 41.61 -8.62
N GLU A 311 -6.99 41.43 -8.43
CA GLU A 311 -6.08 40.94 -9.47
C GLU A 311 -6.05 39.41 -9.45
N GLY A 312 -6.13 38.82 -10.66
CA GLY A 312 -6.06 37.39 -10.87
C GLY A 312 -5.20 37.04 -12.09
N GLU A 313 -4.74 35.78 -12.14
CA GLU A 313 -3.94 35.26 -13.25
C GLU A 313 -4.87 34.71 -14.34
N ILE A 314 -4.63 35.08 -15.60
CA ILE A 314 -5.42 34.62 -16.75
C ILE A 314 -4.98 33.18 -17.09
N ILE A 315 -5.89 32.22 -16.85
CA ILE A 315 -5.65 30.81 -17.13
C ILE A 315 -5.95 30.46 -18.59
N SER A 316 -7.10 30.92 -19.08
CA SER A 316 -7.51 30.71 -20.46
C SER A 316 -8.28 31.90 -21.00
N GLU A 317 -8.22 32.11 -22.31
CA GLU A 317 -8.89 33.19 -23.00
C GLU A 317 -9.27 32.73 -24.42
N ASP A 318 -10.55 32.86 -24.77
CA ASP A 318 -11.06 32.63 -26.09
C ASP A 318 -11.77 33.90 -26.64
N GLU A 319 -12.48 33.81 -27.75
CA GLU A 319 -13.17 34.98 -28.38
C GLU A 319 -14.28 35.57 -27.50
N MET A 320 -14.94 34.73 -26.66
CA MET A 320 -16.13 35.12 -25.89
C MET A 320 -15.88 35.15 -24.39
N MET A 321 -14.97 34.31 -23.88
CA MET A 321 -14.75 34.06 -22.44
C MET A 321 -13.33 34.36 -22.03
N ILE A 322 -13.16 34.73 -20.78
CA ILE A 322 -11.88 34.85 -20.11
C ILE A 322 -11.98 34.18 -18.73
N GLU A 323 -11.06 33.27 -18.40
CA GLU A 323 -10.99 32.58 -17.11
C GLU A 323 -9.79 33.09 -16.33
N LEU A 324 -10.04 33.49 -15.09
CA LEU A 324 -8.99 33.96 -14.17
C LEU A 324 -9.03 33.17 -12.86
N GLU A 325 -7.87 33.02 -12.28
CA GLU A 325 -7.71 32.51 -10.91
C GLU A 325 -7.37 33.65 -9.95
N PHE A 326 -8.23 33.85 -8.96
CA PHE A 326 -8.08 34.93 -7.98
C PHE A 326 -7.62 34.37 -6.64
N PRO A 327 -6.61 34.98 -5.98
CA PRO A 327 -6.18 34.56 -4.66
C PRO A 327 -7.34 34.60 -3.65
N GLY A 328 -7.63 33.46 -3.03
CA GLY A 328 -8.72 33.32 -2.05
C GLY A 328 -10.14 33.14 -2.62
N TYR A 329 -10.35 33.27 -3.93
CA TYR A 329 -11.66 33.12 -4.57
C TYR A 329 -11.71 32.03 -5.64
N GLY A 330 -10.54 31.43 -5.99
CA GLY A 330 -10.43 30.37 -7.00
C GLY A 330 -10.74 30.83 -8.43
N LYS A 331 -11.00 29.85 -9.31
CA LYS A 331 -11.23 30.08 -10.73
C LYS A 331 -12.60 30.70 -11.00
N LYS A 332 -12.66 31.72 -11.86
CA LYS A 332 -13.87 32.39 -12.29
C LYS A 332 -13.84 32.67 -13.81
N GLN A 333 -14.97 32.46 -14.46
CA GLN A 333 -15.14 32.72 -15.90
C GLN A 333 -16.01 33.96 -16.10
N PHE A 334 -15.61 34.80 -17.04
CA PHE A 334 -16.30 36.05 -17.37
C PHE A 334 -16.50 36.14 -18.88
N LEU A 335 -17.66 36.71 -19.30
CA LEU A 335 -17.92 37.01 -20.68
C LEU A 335 -17.26 38.37 -21.05
N LYS A 336 -16.40 38.37 -22.04
CA LYS A 336 -15.69 39.59 -22.51
C LYS A 336 -16.65 40.72 -22.93
N ALA A 337 -17.83 40.33 -23.37
CA ALA A 337 -18.88 41.31 -23.80
C ALA A 337 -19.31 42.26 -22.67
N PHE A 338 -19.16 41.85 -21.41
CA PHE A 338 -19.55 42.70 -20.28
C PHE A 338 -18.43 43.61 -19.77
N GLY A 339 -17.19 43.46 -20.26
CA GLY A 339 -16.07 44.34 -19.89
C GLY A 339 -15.70 44.34 -18.40
N GLU A 340 -16.07 43.26 -17.65
CA GLU A 340 -15.86 43.18 -16.19
C GLU A 340 -14.40 42.93 -15.80
N VAL A 341 -13.58 42.47 -16.75
CA VAL A 341 -12.17 42.16 -16.53
C VAL A 341 -11.29 43.07 -17.38
N GLU A 342 -10.44 43.83 -16.74
CA GLU A 342 -9.39 44.63 -17.37
C GLU A 342 -8.10 43.78 -17.47
N VAL A 343 -7.65 43.49 -18.69
CA VAL A 343 -6.38 42.77 -18.90
C VAL A 343 -5.22 43.72 -18.69
N LEU A 344 -4.39 43.42 -17.69
CA LEU A 344 -3.21 44.21 -17.37
C LEU A 344 -2.12 43.91 -18.40
N LYS A 345 -1.64 44.94 -19.12
CA LYS A 345 -0.45 44.79 -19.99
C LYS A 345 0.77 44.60 -19.12
N GLY A 346 1.40 43.42 -19.21
CA GLY A 346 2.69 43.20 -18.59
C GLY A 346 3.71 44.24 -19.03
N LEU A 347 4.41 44.84 -18.07
CA LEU A 347 5.54 45.73 -18.30
C LEU A 347 6.74 44.91 -18.82
#